data_72c8f05877f6c17285e7a92f4dfb4eb6
#
_entry.id   72c8f05877f6c17285e7a92f4dfb4eb6
#
_cell.length_a   1.000
_cell.length_b   1.000
_cell.length_c   1.000
_cell.angle_alpha   90.00
_cell.angle_beta   90.00
_cell.angle_gamma   90.00
#
_symmetry.space_group_name_H-M   'P 1'
#
loop_
_entity.id
_entity.type
_entity.pdbx_description
1 polymer ?
#
loop_
_entity_poly.entity_id
_entity_poly.type
_entity_poly.pdbx_seq_one_letter_code
_entity_poly.pdbx_strand_id
1 'polypeptide(L)'
;MSSLIHLEGVSHAFDAAHPVLDGVDFALGPGERVALLGANGSGKTTLLHVMVGLIRPRTGRVHAFGRERRAEADFVEVRAKAGLLFQDADDQLFCPTVAEDVAFGPLNLGKSKAEARDIVHATLDRLGLAPLENRVTHKLSGGQKRLVSLAAVLAMEPEALLLDEPTNALDEPTRERLMEILAGLPQAMVIVSHDREVIDRLVTRRVTLANGALT
;
A
#
# COMPACT_ATOMS: atom_id res chain seq x y z
N MET A 1 -17.87 12.31 9.07
CA MET A 1 -17.61 11.50 7.87
C MET A 1 -16.94 10.22 8.35
N SER A 2 -17.38 9.04 7.92
CA SER A 2 -16.78 7.77 8.36
C SER A 2 -15.39 7.62 7.73
N SER A 3 -14.37 7.35 8.56
CA SER A 3 -13.02 7.02 8.08
C SER A 3 -13.01 5.69 7.32
N LEU A 4 -12.14 5.56 6.31
CA LEU A 4 -11.88 4.28 5.63
C LEU A 4 -11.11 3.32 6.54
N ILE A 5 -10.09 3.85 7.24
CA ILE A 5 -9.29 3.11 8.24
C ILE A 5 -9.21 3.97 9.51
N HIS A 6 -9.40 3.34 10.66
CA HIS A 6 -9.30 3.99 11.96
C HIS A 6 -8.66 3.05 12.98
N LEU A 7 -7.61 3.49 13.62
CA LEU A 7 -6.91 2.81 14.69
C LEU A 7 -7.20 3.52 16.01
N GLU A 8 -7.55 2.77 17.05
CA GLU A 8 -7.86 3.27 18.39
C GLU A 8 -6.92 2.63 19.42
N GLY A 9 -6.01 3.43 19.99
CA GLY A 9 -5.11 3.01 21.06
C GLY A 9 -4.23 1.78 20.70
N VAL A 10 -3.80 1.67 19.44
CA VAL A 10 -3.10 0.51 18.93
C VAL A 10 -1.68 0.44 19.48
N SER A 11 -1.34 -0.68 20.15
CA SER A 11 0.02 -0.96 20.59
C SER A 11 0.51 -2.29 20.04
N HIS A 12 1.79 -2.36 19.68
CA HIS A 12 2.46 -3.57 19.22
C HIS A 12 3.94 -3.57 19.60
N ALA A 13 4.45 -4.75 19.90
CA ALA A 13 5.87 -5.00 20.15
C ALA A 13 6.23 -6.37 19.63
N PHE A 14 7.38 -6.51 18.97
CA PHE A 14 7.91 -7.81 18.54
C PHE A 14 8.50 -8.58 19.72
N ASP A 15 9.13 -7.88 20.67
CA ASP A 15 9.56 -8.41 21.96
C ASP A 15 8.89 -7.64 23.12
N ALA A 16 9.02 -8.14 24.34
CA ALA A 16 8.38 -7.55 25.51
C ALA A 16 9.05 -6.23 25.97
N ALA A 17 10.31 -6.02 25.59
CA ALA A 17 11.12 -4.91 26.10
C ALA A 17 11.04 -3.65 25.22
N HIS A 18 10.68 -3.80 23.93
CA HIS A 18 10.76 -2.72 22.95
C HIS A 18 9.42 -2.54 22.23
N PRO A 19 8.51 -1.70 22.74
CA PRO A 19 7.28 -1.35 22.01
C PRO A 19 7.62 -0.59 20.74
N VAL A 20 7.04 -1.04 19.61
CA VAL A 20 7.17 -0.40 18.28
C VAL A 20 6.03 0.58 18.05
N LEU A 21 4.83 0.24 18.54
CA LEU A 21 3.65 1.11 18.56
C LEU A 21 3.12 1.14 19.98
N ASP A 22 2.77 2.33 20.48
CA ASP A 22 2.30 2.54 21.85
C ASP A 22 1.13 3.53 21.87
N GLY A 23 -0.09 2.99 21.98
CA GLY A 23 -1.31 3.78 22.07
C GLY A 23 -1.61 4.61 20.82
N VAL A 24 -1.32 4.11 19.63
CA VAL A 24 -1.48 4.85 18.37
C VAL A 24 -2.95 5.02 18.02
N ASP A 25 -3.37 6.30 17.86
CA ASP A 25 -4.62 6.70 17.24
C ASP A 25 -4.36 7.25 15.85
N PHE A 26 -5.08 6.77 14.83
CA PHE A 26 -4.93 7.21 13.46
C PHE A 26 -6.26 7.09 12.71
N ALA A 27 -6.53 8.02 11.81
CA ALA A 27 -7.67 7.93 10.91
C ALA A 27 -7.28 8.33 9.49
N LEU A 28 -7.82 7.61 8.49
CA LEU A 28 -7.73 7.92 7.07
C LEU A 28 -9.13 8.12 6.52
N GLY A 29 -9.44 9.32 6.05
CA GLY A 29 -10.71 9.65 5.39
C GLY A 29 -10.72 9.31 3.90
N PRO A 30 -11.90 9.27 3.25
CA PRO A 30 -12.00 9.12 1.80
C PRO A 30 -11.26 10.25 1.07
N GLY A 31 -10.44 9.88 0.07
CA GLY A 31 -9.65 10.82 -0.75
C GLY A 31 -8.55 11.56 0.01
N GLU A 32 -8.36 11.32 1.31
CA GLU A 32 -7.31 11.94 2.10
C GLU A 32 -5.94 11.34 1.75
N ARG A 33 -4.90 12.18 1.75
CA ARG A 33 -3.51 11.77 1.46
C ARG A 33 -2.61 12.14 2.63
N VAL A 34 -2.17 11.15 3.38
CA VAL A 34 -1.41 11.32 4.62
C VAL A 34 0.02 10.86 4.44
N ALA A 35 1.01 11.73 4.71
CA ALA A 35 2.39 11.29 4.89
C ALA A 35 2.57 10.72 6.30
N LEU A 36 3.12 9.53 6.39
CA LEU A 36 3.59 8.91 7.63
C LEU A 36 5.11 9.06 7.72
N LEU A 37 5.54 10.02 8.53
CA LEU A 37 6.94 10.38 8.72
C LEU A 37 7.52 9.70 9.97
N GLY A 38 8.83 9.69 10.09
CA GLY A 38 9.55 9.15 11.25
C GLY A 38 10.89 8.53 10.87
N ALA A 39 11.77 8.35 11.83
CA ALA A 39 13.08 7.72 11.63
C ALA A 39 12.98 6.29 11.08
N ASN A 40 14.06 5.77 10.49
CA ASN A 40 14.11 4.36 10.12
C ASN A 40 13.99 3.50 11.40
N GLY A 41 13.19 2.43 11.31
CA GLY A 41 12.89 1.58 12.47
C GLY A 41 11.86 2.15 13.45
N SER A 42 11.25 3.32 13.20
CA SER A 42 10.22 3.89 14.09
C SER A 42 8.89 3.13 14.12
N GLY A 43 8.69 2.14 13.23
CA GLY A 43 7.46 1.34 13.19
C GLY A 43 6.48 1.69 12.06
N LYS A 44 6.86 2.53 11.09
CA LYS A 44 5.98 2.96 9.97
C LYS A 44 5.44 1.77 9.18
N THR A 45 6.31 0.87 8.72
CA THR A 45 5.92 -0.37 8.03
C THR A 45 5.03 -1.24 8.90
N THR A 46 5.37 -1.37 10.21
CA THR A 46 4.54 -2.10 11.17
C THR A 46 3.12 -1.52 11.26
N LEU A 47 2.99 -0.19 11.27
CA LEU A 47 1.70 0.48 11.30
C LEU A 47 0.88 0.19 10.03
N LEU A 48 1.50 0.26 8.83
CA LEU A 48 0.84 -0.13 7.58
C LEU A 48 0.38 -1.60 7.62
N HIS A 49 1.22 -2.49 8.12
CA HIS A 49 0.89 -3.92 8.25
C HIS A 49 -0.27 -4.18 9.23
N VAL A 50 -0.35 -3.40 10.32
CA VAL A 50 -1.49 -3.47 11.25
C VAL A 50 -2.78 -3.02 10.57
N MET A 51 -2.74 -1.95 9.75
CA MET A 51 -3.93 -1.45 9.03
C MET A 51 -4.57 -2.50 8.12
N VAL A 52 -3.76 -3.39 7.50
CA VAL A 52 -4.25 -4.44 6.60
C VAL A 52 -4.29 -5.83 7.25
N GLY A 53 -4.00 -5.92 8.57
CA GLY A 53 -4.08 -7.16 9.34
C GLY A 53 -2.99 -8.19 9.04
N LEU A 54 -1.85 -7.78 8.47
CA LEU A 54 -0.65 -8.62 8.36
C LEU A 54 0.05 -8.77 9.72
N ILE A 55 -0.11 -7.77 10.59
CA ILE A 55 0.35 -7.81 11.98
C ILE A 55 -0.87 -7.52 12.87
N ARG A 56 -1.07 -8.36 13.88
CA ARG A 56 -2.11 -8.12 14.90
C ARG A 56 -1.55 -7.22 15.99
N PRO A 57 -2.27 -6.15 16.37
CA PRO A 57 -1.90 -5.34 17.53
C PRO A 57 -2.02 -6.17 18.81
N ARG A 58 -1.21 -5.87 19.83
CA ARG A 58 -1.33 -6.47 21.17
C ARG A 58 -2.52 -5.90 21.92
N THR A 59 -2.75 -4.60 21.76
CA THR A 59 -3.88 -3.87 22.36
C THR A 59 -4.44 -2.87 21.36
N GLY A 60 -5.60 -2.30 21.65
CA GLY A 60 -6.31 -1.36 20.79
C GLY A 60 -7.22 -2.04 19.78
N ARG A 61 -7.77 -1.26 18.88
CA ARG A 61 -8.75 -1.72 17.88
C ARG A 61 -8.42 -1.20 16.49
N VAL A 62 -8.73 -2.01 15.50
CA VAL A 62 -8.63 -1.65 14.07
C VAL A 62 -10.05 -1.61 13.51
N HIS A 63 -10.47 -0.46 13.03
CA HIS A 63 -11.69 -0.30 12.26
C HIS A 63 -11.33 -0.03 10.81
N ALA A 64 -11.93 -0.75 9.88
CA ALA A 64 -11.73 -0.51 8.46
C ALA A 64 -13.02 -0.77 7.70
N PHE A 65 -13.33 0.14 6.75
CA PHE A 65 -14.51 0.06 5.89
C PHE A 65 -15.80 -0.19 6.69
N GLY A 66 -16.02 0.65 7.72
CA GLY A 66 -17.26 0.73 8.47
C GLY A 66 -17.44 -0.27 9.62
N ARG A 67 -16.46 -1.14 9.90
CA ARG A 67 -16.56 -2.11 11.01
C ARG A 67 -15.22 -2.43 11.67
N GLU A 68 -15.29 -2.87 12.92
CA GLU A 68 -14.11 -3.37 13.65
C GLU A 68 -13.62 -4.69 13.04
N ARG A 69 -12.30 -4.85 12.99
CA ARG A 69 -11.60 -6.02 12.44
C ARG A 69 -10.81 -6.71 13.56
N ARG A 70 -11.12 -7.97 13.82
CA ARG A 70 -10.53 -8.74 14.93
C ARG A 70 -9.87 -10.03 14.48
N ALA A 71 -10.55 -10.80 13.65
CA ALA A 71 -10.09 -12.10 13.16
C ALA A 71 -9.41 -11.95 11.79
N GLU A 72 -8.58 -12.92 11.42
CA GLU A 72 -7.94 -12.97 10.10
C GLU A 72 -8.96 -12.87 8.94
N ALA A 73 -10.09 -13.56 9.07
CA ALA A 73 -11.16 -13.52 8.08
C ALA A 73 -11.74 -12.12 7.85
N ASP A 74 -11.73 -11.25 8.87
CA ASP A 74 -12.20 -9.87 8.74
C ASP A 74 -11.32 -9.04 7.81
N PHE A 75 -10.02 -9.36 7.74
CA PHE A 75 -9.05 -8.61 6.95
C PHE A 75 -9.01 -9.03 5.47
N VAL A 76 -9.68 -10.10 5.07
CA VAL A 76 -9.81 -10.47 3.64
C VAL A 76 -10.44 -9.33 2.86
N GLU A 77 -11.55 -8.77 3.35
CA GLU A 77 -12.19 -7.60 2.74
C GLU A 77 -11.29 -6.35 2.80
N VAL A 78 -10.57 -6.15 3.91
CA VAL A 78 -9.66 -5.00 4.05
C VAL A 78 -8.57 -5.05 2.98
N ARG A 79 -7.93 -6.20 2.79
CA ARG A 79 -6.88 -6.37 1.77
C ARG A 79 -7.38 -6.29 0.32
N ALA A 80 -8.68 -6.53 0.11
CA ALA A 80 -9.31 -6.28 -1.19
C ALA A 80 -9.51 -4.79 -1.48
N LYS A 81 -9.76 -3.98 -0.45
CA LYS A 81 -10.10 -2.55 -0.54
C LYS A 81 -8.96 -1.60 -0.20
N ALA A 82 -7.95 -2.07 0.51
CA ALA A 82 -6.74 -1.32 0.86
C ALA A 82 -5.52 -1.99 0.25
N GLY A 83 -5.04 -1.44 -0.85
CA GLY A 83 -3.87 -1.95 -1.55
C GLY A 83 -2.58 -1.55 -0.85
N LEU A 84 -1.74 -2.52 -0.50
CA LEU A 84 -0.41 -2.29 0.09
C LEU A 84 0.66 -2.42 -1.00
N LEU A 85 1.48 -1.39 -1.16
CA LEU A 85 2.71 -1.43 -1.96
C LEU A 85 3.88 -1.61 -1.00
N PHE A 86 4.51 -2.78 -1.04
CA PHE A 86 5.65 -3.12 -0.19
C PHE A 86 6.88 -2.28 -0.53
N GLN A 87 7.78 -2.10 0.43
CA GLN A 87 9.04 -1.38 0.24
C GLN A 87 9.91 -2.05 -0.82
N ASP A 88 10.04 -3.38 -0.80
CA ASP A 88 10.73 -4.16 -1.83
C ASP A 88 9.72 -4.75 -2.82
N ALA A 89 9.92 -4.48 -4.11
CA ALA A 89 9.06 -5.02 -5.16
C ALA A 89 9.23 -6.55 -5.33
N ASP A 90 10.38 -7.11 -4.95
CA ASP A 90 10.63 -8.54 -5.01
C ASP A 90 9.83 -9.32 -3.95
N ASP A 91 9.42 -8.67 -2.86
CA ASP A 91 8.51 -9.26 -1.86
C ASP A 91 7.05 -9.30 -2.35
N GLN A 92 6.73 -8.59 -3.43
CA GLN A 92 5.37 -8.45 -3.94
C GLN A 92 5.14 -9.20 -5.26
N LEU A 93 6.16 -9.30 -6.11
CA LEU A 93 6.07 -9.93 -7.43
C LEU A 93 6.65 -11.35 -7.37
N PHE A 94 5.80 -12.35 -7.54
CA PHE A 94 6.17 -13.77 -7.37
C PHE A 94 5.70 -14.68 -8.52
N CYS A 95 4.91 -14.15 -9.46
CA CYS A 95 4.47 -14.89 -10.62
C CYS A 95 5.53 -14.88 -11.73
N PRO A 96 5.52 -15.86 -12.67
CA PRO A 96 6.47 -15.93 -13.76
C PRO A 96 6.44 -14.72 -14.68
N THR A 97 5.26 -14.15 -14.97
CA THR A 97 5.08 -13.03 -15.90
C THR A 97 4.34 -11.86 -15.26
N VAL A 98 4.53 -10.68 -15.83
CA VAL A 98 3.81 -9.44 -15.43
C VAL A 98 2.29 -9.63 -15.49
N ALA A 99 1.78 -10.24 -16.57
CA ALA A 99 0.35 -10.49 -16.70
C ALA A 99 -0.20 -11.35 -15.57
N GLU A 100 0.55 -12.37 -15.14
CA GLU A 100 0.15 -13.26 -14.06
C GLU A 100 0.17 -12.56 -12.69
N ASP A 101 1.18 -11.73 -12.41
CA ASP A 101 1.24 -10.92 -11.18
C ASP A 101 0.07 -9.93 -11.10
N VAL A 102 -0.23 -9.23 -12.20
CA VAL A 102 -1.35 -8.27 -12.24
C VAL A 102 -2.71 -8.97 -12.19
N ALA A 103 -2.84 -10.18 -12.77
CA ALA A 103 -4.06 -10.98 -12.74
C ALA A 103 -4.34 -11.61 -11.37
N PHE A 104 -3.32 -11.77 -10.54
CA PHE A 104 -3.41 -12.53 -9.29
C PHE A 104 -4.48 -11.98 -8.34
N GLY A 105 -4.50 -10.65 -8.13
CA GLY A 105 -5.50 -9.99 -7.29
C GLY A 105 -6.92 -10.18 -7.80
N PRO A 106 -7.25 -9.79 -9.03
CA PRO A 106 -8.57 -10.00 -9.65
C PRO A 106 -9.06 -11.45 -9.59
N LEU A 107 -8.21 -12.43 -9.88
CA LEU A 107 -8.57 -13.85 -9.81
C LEU A 107 -8.94 -14.28 -8.37
N ASN A 108 -8.19 -13.84 -7.36
CA ASN A 108 -8.48 -14.11 -5.96
C ASN A 108 -9.76 -13.40 -5.46
N LEU A 109 -10.15 -12.31 -6.11
CA LEU A 109 -11.41 -11.62 -5.88
C LEU A 109 -12.59 -12.26 -6.64
N GLY A 110 -12.38 -13.41 -7.28
CA GLY A 110 -13.42 -14.21 -7.94
C GLY A 110 -13.72 -13.80 -9.39
N LYS A 111 -12.90 -12.96 -10.01
CA LYS A 111 -13.03 -12.67 -11.44
C LYS A 111 -12.74 -13.91 -12.28
N SER A 112 -13.46 -14.09 -13.36
CA SER A 112 -13.16 -15.12 -14.35
C SER A 112 -11.81 -14.84 -15.04
N LYS A 113 -11.21 -15.85 -15.66
CA LYS A 113 -9.96 -15.68 -16.43
C LYS A 113 -10.10 -14.64 -17.56
N ALA A 114 -11.27 -14.53 -18.18
CA ALA A 114 -11.52 -13.56 -19.24
C ALA A 114 -11.55 -12.14 -18.65
N GLU A 115 -12.34 -11.90 -17.58
CA GLU A 115 -12.39 -10.60 -16.89
C GLU A 115 -11.02 -10.18 -16.34
N ALA A 116 -10.28 -11.11 -15.71
CA ALA A 116 -8.95 -10.83 -15.19
C ALA A 116 -7.98 -10.41 -16.30
N ARG A 117 -8.03 -11.05 -17.48
CA ARG A 117 -7.23 -10.66 -18.63
C ARG A 117 -7.57 -9.26 -19.12
N ASP A 118 -8.86 -8.92 -19.21
CA ASP A 118 -9.31 -7.60 -19.64
C ASP A 118 -8.87 -6.50 -18.63
N ILE A 119 -8.93 -6.81 -17.31
CA ILE A 119 -8.42 -5.94 -16.24
C ILE A 119 -6.89 -5.75 -16.38
N VAL A 120 -6.14 -6.81 -16.65
CA VAL A 120 -4.69 -6.75 -16.86
C VAL A 120 -4.37 -5.80 -18.01
N HIS A 121 -4.97 -6.02 -19.19
CA HIS A 121 -4.76 -5.17 -20.36
C HIS A 121 -5.08 -3.70 -20.06
N ALA A 122 -6.28 -3.43 -19.52
CA ALA A 122 -6.71 -2.07 -19.20
C ALA A 122 -5.78 -1.39 -18.17
N THR A 123 -5.33 -2.13 -17.14
CA THR A 123 -4.44 -1.60 -16.10
C THR A 123 -3.04 -1.30 -16.67
N LEU A 124 -2.46 -2.23 -17.42
CA LEU A 124 -1.15 -2.05 -18.03
C LEU A 124 -1.15 -0.93 -19.08
N ASP A 125 -2.20 -0.82 -19.89
CA ASP A 125 -2.36 0.26 -20.87
C ASP A 125 -2.45 1.63 -20.18
N ARG A 126 -3.30 1.75 -19.15
CA ARG A 126 -3.45 2.99 -18.37
C ARG A 126 -2.14 3.46 -17.76
N LEU A 127 -1.30 2.52 -17.33
CA LEU A 127 0.00 2.81 -16.75
C LEU A 127 1.13 2.86 -17.79
N GLY A 128 0.83 2.62 -19.09
CA GLY A 128 1.80 2.54 -20.19
C GLY A 128 2.83 1.42 -19.99
N LEU A 129 2.41 0.30 -19.41
CA LEU A 129 3.21 -0.89 -19.15
C LEU A 129 2.87 -2.05 -20.10
N ALA A 130 1.97 -1.85 -21.06
CA ALA A 130 1.57 -2.87 -22.03
C ALA A 130 2.74 -3.63 -22.70
N PRO A 131 3.88 -2.97 -23.06
CA PRO A 131 5.05 -3.68 -23.62
C PRO A 131 5.69 -4.69 -22.66
N LEU A 132 5.37 -4.62 -21.36
CA LEU A 132 5.92 -5.50 -20.34
C LEU A 132 5.03 -6.71 -20.03
N GLU A 133 3.80 -6.77 -20.54
CA GLU A 133 2.77 -7.75 -20.17
C GLU A 133 3.28 -9.20 -20.15
N ASN A 134 3.97 -9.62 -21.21
CA ASN A 134 4.49 -10.97 -21.36
C ASN A 134 5.95 -11.12 -20.89
N ARG A 135 6.51 -10.08 -20.25
CA ARG A 135 7.88 -10.15 -19.74
C ARG A 135 7.95 -10.98 -18.47
N VAL A 136 9.04 -11.68 -18.34
CA VAL A 136 9.36 -12.45 -17.14
C VAL A 136 9.69 -11.49 -16.00
N THR A 137 8.97 -11.58 -14.89
CA THR A 137 9.00 -10.60 -13.80
C THR A 137 10.40 -10.41 -13.21
N HIS A 138 11.15 -11.48 -12.95
CA HIS A 138 12.49 -11.38 -12.39
C HIS A 138 13.55 -10.76 -13.33
N LYS A 139 13.22 -10.56 -14.63
CA LYS A 139 14.10 -9.88 -15.60
C LYS A 139 13.83 -8.39 -15.77
N LEU A 140 12.87 -7.85 -15.03
CA LEU A 140 12.56 -6.45 -15.05
C LEU A 140 13.62 -5.64 -14.28
N SER A 141 13.82 -4.37 -14.68
CA SER A 141 14.58 -3.42 -13.86
C SER A 141 13.83 -3.11 -12.56
N GLY A 142 14.52 -2.59 -11.53
CA GLY A 142 13.90 -2.20 -10.26
C GLY A 142 12.73 -1.23 -10.44
N GLY A 143 12.90 -0.22 -11.30
CA GLY A 143 11.83 0.73 -11.63
C GLY A 143 10.64 0.07 -12.34
N GLN A 144 10.90 -0.84 -13.28
CA GLN A 144 9.83 -1.61 -13.93
C GLN A 144 9.08 -2.49 -12.92
N LYS A 145 9.79 -3.18 -12.03
CA LYS A 145 9.19 -3.98 -10.95
C LYS A 145 8.28 -3.11 -10.07
N ARG A 146 8.74 -1.92 -9.68
CA ARG A 146 7.95 -0.98 -8.86
C ARG A 146 6.64 -0.58 -9.53
N LEU A 147 6.69 -0.21 -10.82
CA LEU A 147 5.48 0.13 -11.58
C LEU A 147 4.54 -1.08 -11.78
N VAL A 148 5.07 -2.28 -11.98
CA VAL A 148 4.29 -3.52 -12.08
C VAL A 148 3.66 -3.87 -10.72
N SER A 149 4.38 -3.71 -9.60
CA SER A 149 3.81 -3.89 -8.26
C SER A 149 2.63 -2.94 -8.01
N LEU A 150 2.75 -1.67 -8.45
CA LEU A 150 1.63 -0.73 -8.39
C LEU A 150 0.48 -1.17 -9.30
N ALA A 151 0.76 -1.67 -10.52
CA ALA A 151 -0.26 -2.20 -11.43
C ALA A 151 -1.03 -3.37 -10.80
N ALA A 152 -0.33 -4.31 -10.16
CA ALA A 152 -0.94 -5.45 -9.47
C ALA A 152 -1.89 -5.01 -8.35
N VAL A 153 -1.52 -3.97 -7.59
CA VAL A 153 -2.39 -3.38 -6.56
C VAL A 153 -3.60 -2.68 -7.19
N LEU A 154 -3.39 -1.84 -8.21
CA LEU A 154 -4.46 -1.06 -8.85
C LEU A 154 -5.47 -1.93 -9.63
N ALA A 155 -5.06 -3.12 -10.08
CA ALA A 155 -5.94 -4.09 -10.75
C ALA A 155 -7.06 -4.60 -9.83
N MET A 156 -6.92 -4.48 -8.52
CA MET A 156 -7.96 -4.82 -7.54
C MET A 156 -8.96 -3.68 -7.30
N GLU A 157 -8.75 -2.50 -7.90
CA GLU A 157 -9.58 -1.29 -7.71
C GLU A 157 -9.76 -0.89 -6.24
N PRO A 158 -8.68 -0.73 -5.46
CA PRO A 158 -8.78 -0.43 -4.04
C PRO A 158 -9.37 0.97 -3.78
N GLU A 159 -10.01 1.15 -2.61
CA GLU A 159 -10.49 2.44 -2.10
C GLU A 159 -9.39 3.27 -1.42
N ALA A 160 -8.36 2.58 -0.90
CA ALA A 160 -7.20 3.19 -0.25
C ALA A 160 -5.89 2.53 -0.72
N LEU A 161 -4.79 3.29 -0.70
CA LEU A 161 -3.44 2.83 -0.98
C LEU A 161 -2.54 3.08 0.23
N LEU A 162 -1.80 2.06 0.63
CA LEU A 162 -0.76 2.14 1.66
C LEU A 162 0.58 1.93 0.95
N LEU A 163 1.40 2.98 0.88
CA LEU A 163 2.59 3.02 0.05
C LEU A 163 3.83 3.12 0.95
N ASP A 164 4.64 2.05 1.00
CA ASP A 164 5.87 2.04 1.78
C ASP A 164 7.07 2.39 0.90
N GLU A 165 7.62 3.60 1.09
CA GLU A 165 8.74 4.17 0.34
C GLU A 165 8.61 3.97 -1.19
N PRO A 166 7.52 4.44 -1.83
CA PRO A 166 7.17 4.08 -3.21
C PRO A 166 8.21 4.52 -4.24
N THR A 167 8.98 5.58 -3.96
CA THR A 167 9.97 6.16 -4.88
C THR A 167 11.41 5.74 -4.57
N ASN A 168 11.63 4.92 -3.55
CA ASN A 168 12.97 4.53 -3.14
C ASN A 168 13.71 3.77 -4.25
N ALA A 169 15.00 4.08 -4.43
CA ALA A 169 15.90 3.46 -5.40
C ALA A 169 15.44 3.53 -6.88
N LEU A 170 14.54 4.46 -7.22
CA LEU A 170 14.16 4.71 -8.61
C LEU A 170 15.09 5.74 -9.27
N ASP A 171 15.33 5.56 -10.58
CA ASP A 171 15.89 6.61 -11.41
C ASP A 171 14.90 7.76 -11.60
N GLU A 172 15.39 8.94 -11.93
CA GLU A 172 14.56 10.15 -12.03
C GLU A 172 13.38 10.03 -13.01
N PRO A 173 13.54 9.47 -14.24
CA PRO A 173 12.40 9.32 -15.15
C PRO A 173 11.31 8.38 -14.61
N THR A 174 11.69 7.28 -13.98
CA THR A 174 10.74 6.32 -13.40
C THR A 174 10.06 6.91 -12.17
N ARG A 175 10.82 7.63 -11.34
CA ARG A 175 10.31 8.34 -10.17
C ARG A 175 9.25 9.39 -10.57
N GLU A 176 9.56 10.26 -11.53
CA GLU A 176 8.61 11.28 -12.00
C GLU A 176 7.34 10.65 -12.55
N ARG A 177 7.46 9.61 -13.36
CA ARG A 177 6.33 8.86 -13.88
C ARG A 177 5.45 8.27 -12.78
N LEU A 178 6.07 7.67 -11.74
CA LEU A 178 5.33 7.14 -10.59
C LEU A 178 4.57 8.25 -9.86
N MET A 179 5.21 9.40 -9.68
CA MET A 179 4.61 10.58 -9.05
C MET A 179 3.39 11.09 -9.83
N GLU A 180 3.48 11.19 -11.16
CA GLU A 180 2.37 11.59 -12.03
C GLU A 180 1.20 10.60 -11.92
N ILE A 181 1.48 9.29 -11.94
CA ILE A 181 0.47 8.25 -11.75
C ILE A 181 -0.23 8.45 -10.39
N LEU A 182 0.51 8.52 -9.29
CA LEU A 182 -0.05 8.66 -7.95
C LEU A 182 -0.84 9.98 -7.79
N ALA A 183 -0.37 11.07 -8.39
CA ALA A 183 -1.07 12.35 -8.36
C ALA A 183 -2.45 12.26 -9.03
N GLY A 184 -2.58 11.52 -10.13
CA GLY A 184 -3.82 11.34 -10.89
C GLY A 184 -4.82 10.35 -10.27
N LEU A 185 -4.46 9.60 -9.23
CA LEU A 185 -5.33 8.61 -8.63
C LEU A 185 -6.33 9.24 -7.64
N PRO A 186 -7.61 8.78 -7.59
CA PRO A 186 -8.61 9.32 -6.68
C PRO A 186 -8.58 8.71 -5.27
N GLN A 187 -7.82 7.61 -5.06
CA GLN A 187 -7.79 6.86 -3.82
C GLN A 187 -7.27 7.68 -2.65
N ALA A 188 -7.76 7.37 -1.44
CA ALA A 188 -7.11 7.77 -0.21
C ALA A 188 -5.72 7.12 -0.10
N MET A 189 -4.74 7.81 0.50
CA MET A 189 -3.37 7.28 0.55
C MET A 189 -2.73 7.49 1.93
N VAL A 190 -2.00 6.48 2.41
CA VAL A 190 -0.97 6.64 3.43
C VAL A 190 0.37 6.41 2.75
N ILE A 191 1.25 7.41 2.79
CA ILE A 191 2.53 7.39 2.08
C ILE A 191 3.65 7.49 3.12
N VAL A 192 4.42 6.42 3.27
CA VAL A 192 5.69 6.48 3.97
C VAL A 192 6.73 6.97 2.98
N SER A 193 7.38 8.09 3.25
CA SER A 193 8.46 8.60 2.42
C SER A 193 9.37 9.55 3.19
N HIS A 194 10.64 9.55 2.84
CA HIS A 194 11.63 10.55 3.26
C HIS A 194 11.86 11.62 2.19
N ASP A 195 11.28 11.48 1.02
CA ASP A 195 11.40 12.37 -0.10
C ASP A 195 10.46 13.57 0.06
N ARG A 196 11.03 14.77 0.19
CA ARG A 196 10.28 16.01 0.37
C ARG A 196 9.37 16.32 -0.82
N GLU A 197 9.82 16.03 -2.03
CA GLU A 197 9.03 16.30 -3.23
C GLU A 197 7.78 15.40 -3.31
N VAL A 198 7.91 14.11 -2.95
CA VAL A 198 6.76 13.19 -2.80
C VAL A 198 5.74 13.76 -1.82
N ILE A 199 6.22 14.23 -0.66
CA ILE A 199 5.38 14.78 0.39
C ILE A 199 4.68 16.07 -0.08
N ASP A 200 5.42 16.99 -0.68
CA ASP A 200 4.88 18.29 -1.09
C ASP A 200 3.91 18.20 -2.26
N ARG A 201 4.10 17.24 -3.17
CA ARG A 201 3.22 17.04 -4.36
C ARG A 201 1.99 16.19 -4.10
N LEU A 202 2.08 15.20 -3.23
CA LEU A 202 1.02 14.19 -3.09
C LEU A 202 0.19 14.29 -1.81
N VAL A 203 0.65 14.99 -0.78
CA VAL A 203 0.15 14.86 0.58
C VAL A 203 -0.65 16.08 1.03
N THR A 204 -1.76 15.85 1.71
CA THR A 204 -2.61 16.89 2.31
C THR A 204 -2.44 17.02 3.82
N ARG A 205 -2.01 15.95 4.50
CA ARG A 205 -1.76 15.92 5.95
C ARG A 205 -0.49 15.13 6.26
N ARG A 206 0.24 15.55 7.30
CA ARG A 206 1.46 14.90 7.77
C ARG A 206 1.25 14.43 9.19
N VAL A 207 1.74 13.24 9.51
CA VAL A 207 1.83 12.70 10.86
C VAL A 207 3.23 12.11 11.06
N THR A 208 3.76 12.22 12.27
CA THR A 208 5.10 11.69 12.57
C THR A 208 5.01 10.58 13.60
N LEU A 209 5.57 9.41 13.30
CA LEU A 209 5.71 8.31 14.23
C LEU A 209 7.08 8.40 14.92
N ALA A 210 7.05 8.69 16.22
CA ALA A 210 8.24 8.78 17.05
C ALA A 210 7.99 8.13 18.42
N ASN A 211 8.95 7.32 18.88
CA ASN A 211 8.85 6.62 20.16
C ASN A 211 7.54 5.83 20.35
N GLY A 212 7.06 5.23 19.27
CA GLY A 212 5.83 4.44 19.26
C GLY A 212 4.52 5.23 19.16
N ALA A 213 4.54 6.56 19.24
CA ALA A 213 3.36 7.42 19.21
C ALA A 213 3.30 8.30 17.94
N LEU A 214 2.07 8.67 17.51
CA LEU A 214 1.84 9.64 16.44
C LEU A 214 1.67 11.06 16.97
N THR A 215 2.30 12.01 16.25
CA THR A 215 2.19 13.46 16.50
C THR A 215 1.90 14.20 15.20
#